data_b5f238321e0c1232b8dda02101023eb6
#
_entry.id   b5f238321e0c1232b8dda02101023eb6
#
_cell.length_a   1.000
_cell.length_b   1.000
_cell.length_c   1.000
_cell.angle_alpha   90.00
_cell.angle_beta   90.00
_cell.angle_gamma   90.00
#
_symmetry.space_group_name_H-M   'P 1'
#
loop_
_entity.id
_entity.type
_entity.pdbx_description
1 polymer ?
#
loop_
_entity_poly.entity_id
_entity_poly.type
_entity_poly.pdbx_seq_one_letter_code
_entity_poly.pdbx_strand_id
1 'polypeptide(L)'
;FRTGGVAAVSANLRGRSEDSKYNYGMAFGHVNDEGFTPGNQITRTNLTISGGAKLTNKLNVRGSMTYTKTDFKTPPVAASFGSSVGGTGSSIFGDLFYTPRSIDFYELPYELPDGGSIYYRDDNAIQHPLWTIQNAKFSQKVNRVNGFASVDYNFNDNINLRYQGSIDTYSENNVNLQNRGGTTGSIITDSGIYETWNNTNLISDHNLVLSGNNYSFFNDHLGFNFMAGATSRGTKYDRIGVNSSDQQVFDFFAHEGFVNHGYIEYHEERNIIGLYGQIGFDFNNFLFLNFSGRQDWVS
;
A
#
# COMPACT_ATOMS: atom_id res chain seq x y z
N PHE A 1 27.73 1.06 -6.49
CA PHE A 1 26.54 1.77 -6.97
C PHE A 1 26.54 1.82 -8.50
N ARG A 2 25.36 1.91 -9.09
CA ARG A 2 25.15 2.03 -10.54
C ARG A 2 24.27 3.25 -10.83
N THR A 3 24.19 3.64 -12.08
CA THR A 3 23.18 4.61 -12.50
C THR A 3 21.81 3.95 -12.45
N GLY A 4 20.90 4.55 -11.69
CA GLY A 4 19.49 4.17 -11.69
C GLY A 4 18.79 4.72 -12.94
N GLY A 5 17.61 4.20 -13.23
CA GLY A 5 16.81 4.65 -14.37
C GLY A 5 15.34 4.33 -14.20
N VAL A 6 14.50 5.20 -14.76
CA VAL A 6 13.04 5.02 -14.78
C VAL A 6 12.56 4.96 -16.21
N ALA A 7 11.80 3.91 -16.52
CA ALA A 7 11.05 3.79 -17.75
C ALA A 7 9.55 3.73 -17.44
N ALA A 8 8.77 4.62 -18.05
CA ALA A 8 7.33 4.66 -17.83
C ALA A 8 6.57 4.78 -19.15
N VAL A 9 5.45 4.09 -19.24
CA VAL A 9 4.49 4.19 -20.34
C VAL A 9 3.08 4.34 -19.78
N SER A 10 2.27 5.18 -20.42
CA SER A 10 0.87 5.31 -20.09
C SER A 10 0.01 5.50 -21.33
N ALA A 11 -1.24 5.01 -21.25
CA ALA A 11 -2.25 5.19 -22.27
C ALA A 11 -3.59 5.51 -21.60
N ASN A 12 -4.35 6.43 -22.19
CA ASN A 12 -5.67 6.82 -21.71
C ASN A 12 -6.66 6.85 -22.89
N LEU A 13 -7.82 6.24 -22.65
CA LEU A 13 -8.96 6.28 -23.56
C LEU A 13 -10.16 6.86 -22.79
N ARG A 14 -10.85 7.84 -23.38
CA ARG A 14 -12.06 8.41 -22.81
C ARG A 14 -13.09 8.65 -23.92
N GLY A 15 -14.34 8.43 -23.59
CA GLY A 15 -15.44 8.67 -24.52
C GLY A 15 -16.74 8.97 -23.80
N ARG A 16 -17.66 9.53 -24.56
CA ARG A 16 -19.05 9.75 -24.13
C ARG A 16 -20.00 9.57 -25.32
N SER A 17 -21.25 9.24 -25.04
CA SER A 17 -22.30 9.20 -26.05
C SER A 17 -22.65 10.60 -26.55
N GLU A 18 -23.20 10.71 -27.76
CA GLU A 18 -23.63 12.01 -28.35
C GLU A 18 -24.66 12.69 -27.47
N ASP A 19 -25.59 11.97 -26.89
CA ASP A 19 -26.61 12.48 -25.97
C ASP A 19 -26.08 12.74 -24.55
N SER A 20 -24.77 12.53 -24.32
CA SER A 20 -24.10 12.70 -23.03
C SER A 20 -24.67 11.89 -21.87
N LYS A 21 -25.46 10.84 -22.16
CA LYS A 21 -26.01 9.94 -21.13
C LYS A 21 -25.00 8.95 -20.61
N TYR A 22 -24.03 8.56 -21.43
CA TYR A 22 -23.01 7.59 -21.06
C TYR A 22 -21.62 8.19 -21.20
N ASN A 23 -20.75 7.89 -20.26
CA ASN A 23 -19.32 8.18 -20.35
C ASN A 23 -18.52 6.98 -19.89
N TYR A 24 -17.33 6.82 -20.43
CA TYR A 24 -16.40 5.75 -20.07
C TYR A 24 -14.96 6.24 -20.14
N GLY A 25 -14.11 5.60 -19.38
CA GLY A 25 -12.69 5.84 -19.37
C GLY A 25 -11.92 4.55 -19.07
N MET A 26 -10.77 4.43 -19.72
CA MET A 26 -9.79 3.39 -19.43
C MET A 26 -8.43 4.07 -19.36
N ALA A 27 -7.63 3.70 -18.35
CA ALA A 27 -6.26 4.17 -18.21
C ALA A 27 -5.36 2.97 -17.90
N PHE A 28 -4.24 2.92 -18.60
CA PHE A 28 -3.18 1.95 -18.37
C PHE A 28 -1.91 2.71 -18.02
N GLY A 29 -1.13 2.19 -17.08
CA GLY A 29 0.18 2.69 -16.72
C GLY A 29 1.12 1.55 -16.38
N HIS A 30 2.36 1.66 -16.82
CA HIS A 30 3.43 0.74 -16.46
C HIS A 30 4.68 1.55 -16.16
N VAL A 31 5.34 1.24 -15.04
CA VAL A 31 6.59 1.86 -14.61
C VAL A 31 7.56 0.74 -14.22
N ASN A 32 8.78 0.84 -14.72
CA ASN A 32 9.93 0.10 -14.22
C ASN A 32 10.97 1.10 -13.75
N ASP A 33 11.28 1.06 -12.45
CA ASP A 33 12.22 1.95 -11.78
C ASP A 33 13.33 1.10 -11.16
N GLU A 34 14.55 1.32 -11.63
CA GLU A 34 15.75 0.68 -11.11
C GLU A 34 16.57 1.68 -10.31
N GLY A 35 16.76 1.38 -9.03
CA GLY A 35 17.55 2.21 -8.12
C GLY A 35 19.05 2.15 -8.40
N PHE A 36 19.81 3.08 -7.83
CA PHE A 36 21.27 3.14 -7.91
C PHE A 36 21.97 2.03 -7.11
N THR A 37 21.28 1.36 -6.20
CA THR A 37 21.78 0.17 -5.49
C THR A 37 21.48 -1.06 -6.34
N PRO A 38 22.46 -1.95 -6.64
CA PRO A 38 22.21 -3.20 -7.32
C PRO A 38 21.13 -4.04 -6.64
N GLY A 39 20.21 -4.61 -7.42
CA GLY A 39 19.09 -5.41 -6.88
C GLY A 39 17.90 -4.59 -6.36
N ASN A 40 17.99 -3.26 -6.31
CA ASN A 40 16.85 -2.41 -5.97
C ASN A 40 16.03 -2.10 -7.24
N GLN A 41 14.78 -2.52 -7.25
CA GLN A 41 13.87 -2.36 -8.39
C GLN A 41 12.43 -2.34 -7.93
N ILE A 42 11.62 -1.49 -8.55
CA ILE A 42 10.17 -1.53 -8.46
C ILE A 42 9.56 -1.55 -9.85
N THR A 43 8.65 -2.49 -10.08
CA THR A 43 7.82 -2.52 -11.27
C THR A 43 6.37 -2.38 -10.87
N ARG A 44 5.65 -1.43 -11.47
CA ARG A 44 4.23 -1.21 -11.19
C ARG A 44 3.43 -1.15 -12.47
N THR A 45 2.35 -1.93 -12.51
CA THR A 45 1.36 -1.89 -13.59
C THR A 45 0.01 -1.57 -12.99
N ASN A 46 -0.71 -0.62 -13.57
CA ASN A 46 -2.07 -0.27 -13.18
C ASN A 46 -3.00 -0.19 -14.38
N LEU A 47 -4.21 -0.67 -14.16
CA LEU A 47 -5.32 -0.58 -15.11
C LEU A 47 -6.53 -0.01 -14.38
N THR A 48 -7.05 1.10 -14.89
CA THR A 48 -8.28 1.73 -14.37
C THR A 48 -9.36 1.69 -15.42
N ILE A 49 -10.56 1.30 -15.01
CA ILE A 49 -11.78 1.36 -15.81
C ILE A 49 -12.78 2.22 -15.04
N SER A 50 -13.43 3.16 -15.72
CA SER A 50 -14.43 4.04 -15.13
C SER A 50 -15.59 4.26 -16.07
N GLY A 51 -16.74 4.56 -15.51
CA GLY A 51 -17.92 4.87 -16.33
C GLY A 51 -19.02 5.51 -15.52
N GLY A 52 -19.94 6.12 -16.24
CA GLY A 52 -21.16 6.71 -15.69
C GLY A 52 -22.29 6.70 -16.69
N ALA A 53 -23.49 6.58 -16.19
CA ALA A 53 -24.70 6.55 -17.00
C ALA A 53 -25.82 7.36 -16.33
N LYS A 54 -26.49 8.20 -17.11
CA LYS A 54 -27.80 8.78 -16.78
C LYS A 54 -28.87 7.81 -17.26
N LEU A 55 -29.33 6.91 -16.39
CA LEU A 55 -30.31 5.90 -16.75
C LEU A 55 -31.70 6.48 -16.99
N THR A 56 -32.04 7.52 -16.22
CA THR A 56 -33.23 8.32 -16.38
C THR A 56 -32.90 9.78 -16.04
N ASN A 57 -33.87 10.70 -16.17
CA ASN A 57 -33.71 12.08 -15.72
C ASN A 57 -33.49 12.20 -14.19
N LYS A 58 -33.81 11.15 -13.44
CA LYS A 58 -33.73 11.12 -11.98
C LYS A 58 -32.62 10.18 -11.45
N LEU A 59 -32.16 9.24 -12.27
CA LEU A 59 -31.25 8.17 -11.83
C LEU A 59 -29.92 8.26 -12.57
N ASN A 60 -28.85 8.49 -11.83
CA ASN A 60 -27.48 8.49 -12.32
C ASN A 60 -26.68 7.39 -11.60
N VAL A 61 -25.87 6.67 -12.34
CA VAL A 61 -24.91 5.70 -11.80
C VAL A 61 -23.52 6.01 -12.30
N ARG A 62 -22.52 5.78 -11.47
CA ARG A 62 -21.10 5.92 -11.83
C ARG A 62 -20.26 4.98 -11.02
N GLY A 63 -19.13 4.57 -11.59
CA GLY A 63 -18.19 3.73 -10.90
C GLY A 63 -16.81 3.80 -11.53
N SER A 64 -15.84 3.36 -10.74
CA SER A 64 -14.47 3.21 -11.17
C SER A 64 -13.83 2.05 -10.43
N MET A 65 -12.98 1.30 -11.13
CA MET A 65 -12.18 0.22 -10.55
C MET A 65 -10.77 0.31 -11.09
N THR A 66 -9.80 0.19 -10.19
CA THR A 66 -8.38 0.14 -10.51
C THR A 66 -7.78 -1.16 -10.00
N TYR A 67 -7.11 -1.88 -10.88
CA TYR A 67 -6.21 -2.97 -10.52
C TYR A 67 -4.77 -2.48 -10.57
N THR A 68 -4.00 -2.75 -9.53
CA THR A 68 -2.58 -2.43 -9.46
C THR A 68 -1.77 -3.66 -9.08
N LYS A 69 -0.76 -3.99 -9.88
CA LYS A 69 0.26 -4.97 -9.55
C LYS A 69 1.58 -4.25 -9.30
N THR A 70 2.21 -4.53 -8.17
CA THR A 70 3.52 -4.01 -7.81
C THR A 70 4.45 -5.16 -7.46
N ASP A 71 5.61 -5.21 -8.10
CA ASP A 71 6.71 -6.10 -7.76
C ASP A 71 7.88 -5.23 -7.27
N PHE A 72 8.29 -5.40 -6.04
CA PHE A 72 9.40 -4.69 -5.40
C PHE A 72 10.47 -5.66 -4.98
N LYS A 73 11.73 -5.31 -5.22
CA LYS A 73 12.91 -6.06 -4.78
C LYS A 73 13.96 -5.07 -4.29
N THR A 74 14.65 -5.44 -3.24
CA THR A 74 15.77 -4.66 -2.71
C THR A 74 16.72 -5.54 -1.91
N PRO A 75 18.03 -5.32 -1.91
CA PRO A 75 18.88 -5.78 -0.83
C PRO A 75 18.54 -4.99 0.45
N PRO A 76 19.00 -5.42 1.63
CA PRO A 76 18.80 -4.67 2.86
C PRO A 76 19.37 -3.26 2.75
N VAL A 77 18.49 -2.26 2.75
CA VAL A 77 18.84 -0.86 2.72
C VAL A 77 18.12 -0.13 3.86
N ALA A 78 18.85 0.54 4.70
CA ALA A 78 18.28 1.34 5.77
C ALA A 78 19.08 2.62 5.97
N ALA A 79 18.47 3.59 6.62
CA ALA A 79 19.11 4.87 6.92
C ALA A 79 20.06 4.81 8.12
N SER A 80 19.98 3.78 8.96
CA SER A 80 20.75 3.65 10.18
C SER A 80 21.33 2.24 10.36
N PHE A 81 22.44 2.18 11.08
CA PHE A 81 23.09 0.93 11.46
C PHE A 81 22.17 -0.01 12.25
N GLY A 82 22.23 -1.29 11.94
CA GLY A 82 21.45 -2.34 12.62
C GLY A 82 19.98 -2.38 12.28
N SER A 83 19.55 -1.59 11.28
CA SER A 83 18.18 -1.53 10.84
C SER A 83 18.10 -1.65 9.32
N SER A 84 17.27 -2.57 8.84
CA SER A 84 17.09 -2.81 7.40
C SER A 84 15.61 -2.99 7.04
N VAL A 85 15.30 -2.81 5.77
CA VAL A 85 14.03 -3.28 5.23
C VAL A 85 14.02 -4.81 5.34
N GLY A 86 12.97 -5.37 5.93
CA GLY A 86 12.87 -6.81 6.14
C GLY A 86 13.45 -7.34 7.45
N GLY A 87 14.04 -6.50 8.32
CA GLY A 87 14.43 -6.92 9.68
C GLY A 87 15.73 -7.71 9.77
N THR A 88 16.54 -7.73 8.72
CA THR A 88 17.87 -8.33 8.75
C THR A 88 18.82 -7.51 9.56
N GLY A 89 19.30 -7.43 10.54
CA GLY A 89 20.22 -6.56 11.31
C GLY A 89 21.30 -5.83 10.51
N SER A 90 21.41 -6.06 9.20
CA SER A 90 22.41 -5.48 8.29
C SER A 90 21.81 -4.48 7.31
N SER A 91 22.57 -3.49 6.95
CA SER A 91 22.18 -2.44 6.01
C SER A 91 23.37 -1.97 5.18
N ILE A 92 23.28 -2.04 3.87
CA ILE A 92 24.33 -1.59 2.96
C ILE A 92 24.79 -0.17 3.29
N PHE A 93 23.89 0.75 3.54
CA PHE A 93 24.23 2.14 3.84
C PHE A 93 24.82 2.30 5.24
N GLY A 94 24.29 1.58 6.22
CA GLY A 94 24.85 1.55 7.57
C GLY A 94 26.29 1.03 7.54
N ASP A 95 26.52 -0.09 6.87
CA ASP A 95 27.82 -0.74 6.76
C ASP A 95 28.84 0.16 6.04
N LEU A 96 28.43 0.85 4.95
CA LEU A 96 29.25 1.85 4.26
C LEU A 96 29.59 3.06 5.14
N PHE A 97 28.63 3.53 5.93
CA PHE A 97 28.81 4.70 6.78
C PHE A 97 29.83 4.48 7.91
N TYR A 98 29.85 3.27 8.46
CA TYR A 98 30.73 2.90 9.55
C TYR A 98 32.09 2.36 9.10
N THR A 99 32.30 2.19 7.79
CA THR A 99 33.57 1.77 7.24
C THR A 99 34.50 2.96 7.01
N PRO A 100 35.75 2.92 7.44
CA PRO A 100 36.74 3.96 7.17
C PRO A 100 36.93 4.19 5.67
N ARG A 101 37.06 5.45 5.25
CA ARG A 101 37.25 5.82 3.84
C ARG A 101 38.55 5.30 3.21
N SER A 102 39.50 4.83 4.01
CA SER A 102 40.73 4.19 3.55
C SER A 102 40.55 2.76 3.06
N ILE A 103 39.38 2.18 3.29
CA ILE A 103 39.04 0.82 2.82
C ILE A 103 38.44 0.89 1.43
N ASP A 104 39.07 0.22 0.47
CA ASP A 104 38.53 0.00 -0.86
C ASP A 104 37.75 -1.31 -0.89
N PHE A 105 36.43 -1.22 -0.99
CA PHE A 105 35.55 -2.39 -1.06
C PHE A 105 35.70 -3.20 -2.35
N TYR A 106 36.30 -2.69 -3.40
CA TYR A 106 36.55 -3.44 -4.63
C TYR A 106 37.83 -4.25 -4.57
N GLU A 107 38.81 -3.83 -3.77
CA GLU A 107 40.06 -4.56 -3.56
C GLU A 107 39.97 -5.55 -2.39
N LEU A 108 39.10 -5.27 -1.39
CA LEU A 108 38.84 -6.15 -0.28
C LEU A 108 37.99 -7.34 -0.74
N PRO A 109 38.45 -8.61 -0.56
CA PRO A 109 37.58 -9.77 -0.75
C PRO A 109 36.32 -9.66 0.13
N TYR A 110 35.16 -9.98 -0.41
CA TYR A 110 33.89 -9.84 0.33
C TYR A 110 33.32 -11.16 0.83
N GLU A 111 33.86 -12.30 0.35
CA GLU A 111 33.35 -13.63 0.65
C GLU A 111 34.48 -14.61 0.95
N LEU A 112 34.30 -15.44 1.98
CA LEU A 112 35.16 -16.56 2.33
C LEU A 112 34.85 -17.76 1.45
N PRO A 113 35.76 -18.78 1.36
CA PRO A 113 35.50 -20.01 0.61
C PRO A 113 34.29 -20.82 1.09
N ASP A 114 33.84 -20.63 2.30
CA ASP A 114 32.64 -21.25 2.91
C ASP A 114 31.37 -20.44 2.73
N GLY A 115 31.45 -19.30 2.02
CA GLY A 115 30.34 -18.39 1.77
C GLY A 115 30.16 -17.29 2.81
N GLY A 116 30.98 -17.24 3.86
CA GLY A 116 30.93 -16.22 4.90
C GLY A 116 31.35 -14.82 4.41
N SER A 117 30.84 -13.77 5.04
CA SER A 117 31.22 -12.40 4.75
C SER A 117 32.61 -12.07 5.32
N ILE A 118 33.43 -11.39 4.53
CA ILE A 118 34.69 -10.80 5.00
C ILE A 118 34.44 -9.34 5.35
N TYR A 119 35.09 -8.87 6.40
CA TYR A 119 35.16 -7.47 6.73
C TYR A 119 36.60 -7.06 7.02
N TYR A 120 36.94 -5.78 7.04
CA TYR A 120 38.31 -5.31 7.18
C TYR A 120 38.93 -5.55 8.57
N ARG A 121 38.16 -6.00 9.55
CA ARG A 121 38.61 -6.38 10.89
C ARG A 121 37.73 -7.44 11.51
N ASP A 122 38.32 -8.32 12.30
CA ASP A 122 37.69 -9.57 12.78
C ASP A 122 36.69 -9.39 13.93
N ASP A 123 36.71 -8.27 14.64
CA ASP A 123 35.88 -8.05 15.83
C ASP A 123 34.59 -7.29 15.54
N ASN A 124 34.11 -7.33 14.32
CA ASN A 124 33.12 -6.41 13.84
C ASN A 124 31.77 -7.04 13.53
N ALA A 125 30.71 -6.39 14.00
CA ALA A 125 29.33 -6.72 13.71
C ALA A 125 28.84 -6.15 12.36
N ILE A 126 29.74 -5.70 11.50
CA ILE A 126 29.42 -5.07 10.20
C ILE A 126 29.80 -6.04 9.09
N GLN A 127 28.85 -6.31 8.22
CA GLN A 127 29.05 -7.21 7.09
C GLN A 127 29.50 -6.45 5.84
N HIS A 128 30.21 -7.12 4.93
CA HIS A 128 30.67 -6.49 3.70
C HIS A 128 29.49 -6.11 2.79
N PRO A 129 29.34 -4.84 2.37
CA PRO A 129 28.19 -4.41 1.58
C PRO A 129 27.97 -5.17 0.27
N LEU A 130 29.06 -5.60 -0.41
CA LEU A 130 28.95 -6.43 -1.62
C LEU A 130 28.43 -7.83 -1.31
N TRP A 131 28.83 -8.42 -0.18
CA TRP A 131 28.29 -9.68 0.29
C TRP A 131 26.78 -9.55 0.56
N THR A 132 26.37 -8.50 1.25
CA THR A 132 24.96 -8.21 1.53
C THR A 132 24.12 -8.11 0.26
N ILE A 133 24.63 -7.42 -0.78
CA ILE A 133 23.95 -7.29 -2.08
C ILE A 133 23.71 -8.66 -2.73
N GLN A 134 24.64 -9.60 -2.59
CA GLN A 134 24.54 -10.92 -3.21
C GLN A 134 23.75 -11.92 -2.38
N ASN A 135 23.93 -11.87 -1.07
CA ASN A 135 23.47 -12.90 -0.14
C ASN A 135 22.21 -12.54 0.65
N ALA A 136 21.76 -11.30 0.57
CA ALA A 136 20.56 -10.85 1.28
C ALA A 136 19.58 -10.13 0.35
N LYS A 137 18.28 -10.42 0.50
CA LYS A 137 17.25 -9.88 -0.38
C LYS A 137 15.90 -9.79 0.33
N PHE A 138 15.24 -8.68 0.11
CA PHE A 138 13.82 -8.53 0.37
C PHE A 138 13.04 -8.42 -0.94
N SER A 139 11.92 -9.10 -1.04
CA SER A 139 11.00 -8.95 -2.16
C SER A 139 9.55 -8.94 -1.71
N GLN A 140 8.76 -8.12 -2.37
CA GLN A 140 7.34 -7.94 -2.10
C GLN A 140 6.57 -7.92 -3.42
N LYS A 141 5.48 -8.68 -3.49
CA LYS A 141 4.56 -8.68 -4.62
C LYS A 141 3.18 -8.32 -4.10
N VAL A 142 2.61 -7.24 -4.62
CA VAL A 142 1.30 -6.74 -4.22
C VAL A 142 0.34 -6.77 -5.40
N ASN A 143 -0.82 -7.37 -5.21
CA ASN A 143 -1.97 -7.26 -6.10
C ASN A 143 -3.07 -6.52 -5.36
N ARG A 144 -3.50 -5.37 -5.87
CA ARG A 144 -4.52 -4.51 -5.25
C ARG A 144 -5.64 -4.22 -6.22
N VAL A 145 -6.85 -4.31 -5.73
CA VAL A 145 -8.06 -3.84 -6.40
C VAL A 145 -8.71 -2.79 -5.52
N ASN A 146 -8.94 -1.62 -6.07
CA ASN A 146 -9.73 -0.59 -5.40
C ASN A 146 -10.77 -0.03 -6.36
N GLY A 147 -11.93 0.34 -5.85
CA GLY A 147 -12.97 0.90 -6.68
C GLY A 147 -14.18 1.34 -5.88
N PHE A 148 -15.07 2.03 -6.57
CA PHE A 148 -16.34 2.44 -6.02
C PHE A 148 -17.45 2.35 -7.07
N ALA A 149 -18.67 2.22 -6.59
CA ALA A 149 -19.89 2.42 -7.35
C ALA A 149 -20.82 3.37 -6.59
N SER A 150 -21.45 4.30 -7.29
CA SER A 150 -22.44 5.19 -6.70
C SER A 150 -23.70 5.29 -7.53
N VAL A 151 -24.82 5.43 -6.84
CA VAL A 151 -26.14 5.63 -7.38
C VAL A 151 -26.70 6.91 -6.79
N ASP A 152 -27.06 7.85 -7.65
CA ASP A 152 -27.69 9.14 -7.28
C ASP A 152 -29.14 9.12 -7.81
N TYR A 153 -30.11 9.29 -6.91
CA TYR A 153 -31.53 9.35 -7.26
C TYR A 153 -32.13 10.70 -6.81
N ASN A 154 -32.58 11.49 -7.80
CA ASN A 154 -33.28 12.74 -7.56
C ASN A 154 -34.78 12.48 -7.47
N PHE A 155 -35.36 12.57 -6.28
CA PHE A 155 -36.80 12.49 -6.11
C PHE A 155 -37.49 13.64 -6.83
N ASN A 156 -36.95 14.85 -6.67
CA ASN A 156 -37.29 16.09 -7.31
C ASN A 156 -36.08 17.01 -7.40
N ASP A 157 -36.26 18.29 -7.76
CA ASP A 157 -35.14 19.24 -7.90
C ASP A 157 -34.47 19.61 -6.56
N ASN A 158 -35.13 19.33 -5.44
CA ASN A 158 -34.68 19.70 -4.11
C ASN A 158 -34.15 18.51 -3.30
N ILE A 159 -34.61 17.28 -3.55
CA ILE A 159 -34.26 16.09 -2.74
C ILE A 159 -33.47 15.09 -3.56
N ASN A 160 -32.29 14.76 -3.07
CA ASN A 160 -31.39 13.75 -3.65
C ASN A 160 -31.09 12.66 -2.61
N LEU A 161 -31.12 11.42 -3.04
CA LEU A 161 -30.58 10.27 -2.31
C LEU A 161 -29.37 9.73 -3.06
N ARG A 162 -28.23 9.66 -2.38
CA ARG A 162 -27.02 9.05 -2.89
C ARG A 162 -26.62 7.85 -2.06
N TYR A 163 -26.34 6.74 -2.73
CA TYR A 163 -25.63 5.63 -2.16
C TYR A 163 -24.29 5.47 -2.84
N GLN A 164 -23.22 5.24 -2.07
CA GLN A 164 -21.89 4.92 -2.57
C GLN A 164 -21.33 3.74 -1.80
N GLY A 165 -20.93 2.70 -2.51
CA GLY A 165 -20.15 1.59 -1.99
C GLY A 165 -18.74 1.63 -2.57
N SER A 166 -17.73 1.35 -1.77
CA SER A 166 -16.36 1.20 -2.21
C SER A 166 -15.68 -0.03 -1.59
N ILE A 167 -14.70 -0.53 -2.32
CA ILE A 167 -13.86 -1.64 -1.89
C ILE A 167 -12.39 -1.28 -2.15
N ASP A 168 -11.52 -1.63 -1.21
CA ASP A 168 -10.08 -1.60 -1.37
C ASP A 168 -9.50 -2.88 -0.77
N THR A 169 -8.97 -3.74 -1.61
CA THR A 169 -8.40 -5.02 -1.18
C THR A 169 -7.05 -5.25 -1.81
N TYR A 170 -6.13 -5.80 -1.04
CA TYR A 170 -4.85 -6.26 -1.56
C TYR A 170 -4.45 -7.60 -0.97
N SER A 171 -3.67 -8.33 -1.77
CA SER A 171 -2.88 -9.48 -1.36
C SER A 171 -1.42 -9.17 -1.58
N GLU A 172 -0.61 -9.38 -0.56
CA GLU A 172 0.81 -9.07 -0.54
C GLU A 172 1.60 -10.31 -0.14
N ASN A 173 2.57 -10.69 -0.97
CA ASN A 173 3.48 -11.79 -0.70
C ASN A 173 4.87 -11.20 -0.46
N ASN A 174 5.45 -11.49 0.70
CA ASN A 174 6.76 -11.00 1.13
C ASN A 174 7.72 -12.16 1.31
N VAL A 175 8.97 -11.93 0.91
CA VAL A 175 10.09 -12.83 1.14
C VAL A 175 11.26 -12.00 1.64
N ASN A 176 11.82 -12.38 2.77
CA ASN A 176 13.04 -11.85 3.33
C ASN A 176 14.03 -12.99 3.51
N LEU A 177 15.21 -12.86 2.93
CA LEU A 177 16.22 -13.90 2.98
C LEU A 177 17.63 -13.33 3.15
N GLN A 178 18.47 -14.07 3.84
CA GLN A 178 19.91 -13.88 3.92
C GLN A 178 20.59 -15.24 4.11
N ASN A 179 21.64 -15.46 3.35
CA ASN A 179 22.50 -16.63 3.56
C ASN A 179 23.19 -16.59 4.94
N ARG A 180 23.54 -17.78 5.46
CA ARG A 180 24.42 -17.89 6.62
C ARG A 180 25.80 -17.31 6.32
N GLY A 181 26.52 -16.91 7.34
CA GLY A 181 27.87 -16.36 7.22
C GLY A 181 27.94 -14.83 7.24
N GLY A 182 26.82 -14.13 7.53
CA GLY A 182 26.84 -12.71 7.84
C GLY A 182 27.68 -12.42 9.09
N THR A 183 28.17 -11.20 9.24
CA THR A 183 29.03 -10.78 10.37
C THR A 183 28.33 -9.83 11.34
N THR A 184 27.04 -9.65 11.23
CA THR A 184 26.26 -8.85 12.17
C THR A 184 26.16 -9.57 13.51
N GLY A 185 26.26 -8.90 14.62
CA GLY A 185 26.20 -9.50 15.95
C GLY A 185 24.86 -10.15 16.35
N SER A 186 24.04 -10.52 15.39
CA SER A 186 22.79 -11.26 15.55
C SER A 186 22.98 -12.72 15.15
N ILE A 187 22.73 -13.63 16.08
CA ILE A 187 22.79 -15.08 15.81
C ILE A 187 21.88 -15.47 14.64
N ILE A 188 20.71 -14.83 14.50
CA ILE A 188 19.76 -15.10 13.42
C ILE A 188 20.36 -14.76 12.05
N THR A 189 21.03 -13.60 11.92
CA THR A 189 21.65 -13.20 10.66
C THR A 189 22.89 -13.99 10.33
N ASP A 190 23.71 -14.33 11.30
CA ASP A 190 24.93 -15.11 11.13
C ASP A 190 24.62 -16.55 10.68
N SER A 191 23.55 -17.12 11.15
CA SER A 191 23.10 -18.47 10.79
C SER A 191 22.18 -18.53 9.56
N GLY A 192 21.89 -17.40 8.95
CA GLY A 192 20.97 -17.27 7.81
C GLY A 192 19.50 -17.19 8.24
N ILE A 193 18.73 -16.53 7.42
CA ILE A 193 17.27 -16.38 7.62
C ILE A 193 16.50 -16.61 6.31
N TYR A 194 15.30 -17.14 6.47
CA TYR A 194 14.31 -17.23 5.41
C TYR A 194 12.93 -16.99 5.99
N GLU A 195 12.34 -15.87 5.64
CA GLU A 195 11.01 -15.45 6.11
C GLU A 195 10.08 -15.28 4.93
N THR A 196 8.92 -15.88 5.00
CA THR A 196 7.85 -15.68 4.04
C THR A 196 6.57 -15.34 4.79
N TRP A 197 5.88 -14.32 4.33
CA TRP A 197 4.55 -14.01 4.88
C TRP A 197 3.64 -13.40 3.82
N ASN A 198 2.37 -13.68 3.99
CA ASN A 198 1.30 -13.14 3.17
C ASN A 198 0.45 -12.21 4.02
N ASN A 199 0.19 -11.02 3.50
CA ASN A 199 -0.80 -10.11 4.06
C ASN A 199 -1.99 -10.06 3.12
N THR A 200 -3.20 -10.10 3.68
CA THR A 200 -4.42 -9.77 2.96
C THR A 200 -5.15 -8.67 3.70
N ASN A 201 -5.67 -7.70 2.96
CA ASN A 201 -6.46 -6.62 3.53
C ASN A 201 -7.71 -6.40 2.70
N LEU A 202 -8.82 -6.19 3.38
CA LEU A 202 -10.10 -5.85 2.78
C LEU A 202 -10.70 -4.68 3.54
N ILE A 203 -10.94 -3.59 2.84
CA ILE A 203 -11.69 -2.44 3.34
C ILE A 203 -12.95 -2.32 2.48
N SER A 204 -14.11 -2.25 3.12
CA SER A 204 -15.38 -1.95 2.48
C SER A 204 -16.00 -0.73 3.13
N ASP A 205 -16.41 0.23 2.31
CA ASP A 205 -17.10 1.42 2.79
C ASP A 205 -18.47 1.52 2.11
N HIS A 206 -19.49 1.84 2.90
CA HIS A 206 -20.84 2.14 2.43
C HIS A 206 -21.26 3.50 2.98
N ASN A 207 -21.81 4.34 2.13
CA ASN A 207 -22.31 5.66 2.51
C ASN A 207 -23.66 5.90 1.84
N LEU A 208 -24.68 6.14 2.65
CA LEU A 208 -26.01 6.52 2.22
C LEU A 208 -26.30 7.95 2.69
N VAL A 209 -26.66 8.83 1.77
CA VAL A 209 -26.90 10.25 2.07
C VAL A 209 -28.21 10.70 1.46
N LEU A 210 -29.07 11.22 2.29
CA LEU A 210 -30.24 11.98 1.87
C LEU A 210 -29.95 13.48 2.05
N SER A 211 -30.11 14.26 1.01
CA SER A 211 -29.93 15.71 1.06
C SER A 211 -31.11 16.45 0.49
N GLY A 212 -31.40 17.59 1.09
CA GLY A 212 -32.41 18.53 0.60
C GLY A 212 -31.83 19.94 0.55
N ASN A 213 -32.01 20.60 -0.60
CA ASN A 213 -31.47 21.92 -0.88
C ASN A 213 -32.52 22.83 -1.46
N ASN A 214 -32.24 24.12 -1.46
CA ASN A 214 -33.08 25.15 -2.11
C ASN A 214 -34.51 25.19 -1.58
N TYR A 215 -34.71 24.93 -0.31
CA TYR A 215 -35.97 25.26 0.34
C TYR A 215 -35.95 26.72 0.74
N SER A 216 -36.97 27.46 0.40
CA SER A 216 -37.15 28.86 0.83
C SER A 216 -38.51 29.04 1.48
N PHE A 217 -38.54 29.88 2.49
CA PHE A 217 -39.71 30.24 3.27
C PHE A 217 -39.78 31.75 3.43
N PHE A 218 -40.97 32.27 3.76
CA PHE A 218 -41.19 33.71 4.03
C PHE A 218 -40.75 34.62 2.89
N ASN A 219 -41.24 34.37 1.66
CA ASN A 219 -40.89 35.15 0.44
C ASN A 219 -39.37 35.21 0.20
N ASP A 220 -38.71 34.06 0.27
CA ASP A 220 -37.28 33.88 0.05
C ASP A 220 -36.36 34.55 1.06
N HIS A 221 -36.90 34.99 2.22
CA HIS A 221 -36.08 35.55 3.29
C HIS A 221 -35.36 34.52 4.11
N LEU A 222 -35.86 33.27 4.13
CA LEU A 222 -35.23 32.15 4.89
C LEU A 222 -34.99 30.97 3.97
N GLY A 223 -33.73 30.73 3.67
CA GLY A 223 -33.25 29.53 2.99
C GLY A 223 -32.98 28.37 3.99
N PHE A 224 -33.23 27.15 3.55
CA PHE A 224 -33.01 25.95 4.35
C PHE A 224 -32.41 24.83 3.50
N ASN A 225 -31.43 24.13 4.05
CA ASN A 225 -30.87 22.91 3.51
C ASN A 225 -30.66 21.90 4.62
N PHE A 226 -30.64 20.62 4.26
CA PHE A 226 -30.35 19.55 5.20
C PHE A 226 -29.60 18.41 4.52
N MET A 227 -28.84 17.65 5.31
CA MET A 227 -28.22 16.40 4.95
C MET A 227 -28.32 15.44 6.11
N ALA A 228 -28.71 14.19 5.84
CA ALA A 228 -28.66 13.10 6.79
C ALA A 228 -28.01 11.91 6.12
N GLY A 229 -27.10 11.23 6.82
CA GLY A 229 -26.39 10.12 6.24
C GLY A 229 -26.02 9.03 7.25
N ALA A 230 -25.77 7.86 6.69
CA ALA A 230 -25.29 6.69 7.40
C ALA A 230 -24.06 6.14 6.69
N THR A 231 -23.04 5.79 7.48
CA THR A 231 -21.82 5.14 6.98
C THR A 231 -21.61 3.81 7.65
N SER A 232 -21.05 2.86 6.91
CA SER A 232 -20.53 1.60 7.45
C SER A 232 -19.17 1.33 6.84
N ARG A 233 -18.16 1.12 7.67
CA ARG A 233 -16.80 0.76 7.24
C ARG A 233 -16.38 -0.52 7.93
N GLY A 234 -16.07 -1.54 7.13
CA GLY A 234 -15.44 -2.77 7.57
C GLY A 234 -13.97 -2.79 7.15
N THR A 235 -13.09 -3.21 8.05
CA THR A 235 -11.68 -3.48 7.76
C THR A 235 -11.35 -4.86 8.27
N LYS A 236 -10.74 -5.69 7.41
CA LYS A 236 -10.25 -7.01 7.77
C LYS A 236 -8.81 -7.15 7.27
N TYR A 237 -7.91 -7.50 8.21
CA TYR A 237 -6.51 -7.70 7.91
C TYR A 237 -6.04 -9.03 8.48
N ASP A 238 -5.41 -9.83 7.63
CA ASP A 238 -4.82 -11.10 7.98
C ASP A 238 -3.34 -11.12 7.57
N ARG A 239 -2.48 -11.63 8.45
CA ARG A 239 -1.08 -11.93 8.15
C ARG A 239 -0.76 -13.35 8.59
N ILE A 240 -0.24 -14.14 7.66
CA ILE A 240 0.19 -15.52 7.90
C ILE A 240 1.58 -15.71 7.29
N GLY A 241 2.48 -16.35 8.03
CA GLY A 241 3.81 -16.59 7.53
C GLY A 241 4.64 -17.56 8.38
N VAL A 242 5.85 -17.78 7.92
CA VAL A 242 6.86 -18.58 8.60
C VAL A 242 8.18 -17.83 8.57
N ASN A 243 8.86 -17.76 9.69
CA ASN A 243 10.24 -17.32 9.79
C ASN A 243 11.11 -18.53 10.12
N SER A 244 12.24 -18.66 9.44
CA SER A 244 13.19 -19.75 9.63
C SER A 244 14.59 -19.21 9.79
N SER A 245 15.38 -19.84 10.66
CA SER A 245 16.78 -19.52 10.93
C SER A 245 17.61 -20.79 11.08
N ASP A 246 18.91 -20.62 11.02
CA ASP A 246 19.88 -21.70 11.08
C ASP A 246 19.88 -22.55 9.79
N GLN A 247 20.34 -21.92 8.71
CA GLN A 247 20.39 -22.48 7.36
C GLN A 247 21.40 -23.66 7.28
N GLN A 248 20.93 -24.82 6.86
CA GLN A 248 21.76 -26.02 6.75
C GLN A 248 22.58 -26.04 5.46
N VAL A 249 21.99 -25.65 4.35
CA VAL A 249 22.63 -25.66 3.04
C VAL A 249 22.69 -24.23 2.49
N PHE A 250 23.90 -23.75 2.21
CA PHE A 250 24.12 -22.42 1.64
C PHE A 250 23.38 -22.26 0.31
N ASP A 251 22.79 -21.07 0.08
CA ASP A 251 22.01 -20.72 -1.10
C ASP A 251 20.75 -21.57 -1.36
N PHE A 252 20.30 -22.34 -0.35
CA PHE A 252 19.06 -23.09 -0.43
C PHE A 252 17.99 -22.46 0.48
N PHE A 253 17.00 -21.80 -0.15
CA PHE A 253 15.92 -21.07 0.52
C PHE A 253 14.58 -21.80 0.39
N ALA A 254 14.41 -22.83 1.18
CA ALA A 254 13.13 -23.47 1.50
C ALA A 254 13.07 -23.64 3.01
N HIS A 255 11.91 -23.50 3.64
CA HIS A 255 11.79 -23.57 5.10
C HIS A 255 12.37 -24.87 5.68
N GLU A 256 12.18 -26.00 5.00
CA GLU A 256 12.76 -27.30 5.35
C GLU A 256 14.29 -27.36 5.32
N GLY A 257 14.97 -26.39 4.70
CA GLY A 257 16.42 -26.25 4.70
C GLY A 257 16.98 -25.50 5.91
N PHE A 258 16.15 -25.20 6.91
CA PHE A 258 16.50 -24.50 8.14
C PHE A 258 16.12 -25.34 9.37
N VAL A 259 16.85 -25.15 10.48
CA VAL A 259 16.62 -25.92 11.70
C VAL A 259 15.48 -25.37 12.54
N ASN A 260 15.42 -24.04 12.66
CA ASN A 260 14.46 -23.37 13.54
C ASN A 260 13.34 -22.71 12.74
N HIS A 261 12.10 -22.84 13.23
CA HIS A 261 10.92 -22.27 12.61
C HIS A 261 10.06 -21.54 13.65
N GLY A 262 9.62 -20.34 13.29
CA GLY A 262 8.59 -19.60 13.99
C GLY A 262 7.42 -19.32 13.05
N TYR A 263 6.23 -19.12 13.63
CA TYR A 263 5.03 -18.83 12.88
C TYR A 263 4.63 -17.38 13.07
N ILE A 264 4.13 -16.77 12.00
CA ILE A 264 3.59 -15.42 12.00
C ILE A 264 2.10 -15.56 11.75
N GLU A 265 1.30 -15.14 12.73
CA GLU A 265 -0.14 -15.12 12.62
C GLU A 265 -0.68 -13.86 13.28
N TYR A 266 -1.44 -13.07 12.53
CA TYR A 266 -2.11 -11.88 13.02
C TYR A 266 -3.42 -11.70 12.28
N HIS A 267 -4.48 -11.46 13.03
CA HIS A 267 -5.81 -11.21 12.53
C HIS A 267 -6.40 -9.98 13.20
N GLU A 268 -6.97 -9.08 12.40
CA GLU A 268 -7.67 -7.90 12.87
C GLU A 268 -8.94 -7.69 12.05
N GLU A 269 -10.06 -7.52 12.75
CA GLU A 269 -11.33 -7.12 12.14
C GLU A 269 -11.91 -5.95 12.91
N ARG A 270 -12.34 -4.92 12.18
CA ARG A 270 -12.91 -3.71 12.74
C ARG A 270 -14.09 -3.23 11.93
N ASN A 271 -15.20 -2.95 12.61
CA ASN A 271 -16.39 -2.39 12.00
C ASN A 271 -16.73 -1.05 12.64
N ILE A 272 -17.03 -0.05 11.80
CA ILE A 272 -17.46 1.27 12.23
C ILE A 272 -18.78 1.59 11.54
N ILE A 273 -19.80 1.91 12.30
CA ILE A 273 -21.08 2.40 11.80
C ILE A 273 -21.24 3.83 12.30
N GLY A 274 -21.60 4.75 11.42
CA GLY A 274 -21.78 6.15 11.76
C GLY A 274 -23.10 6.69 11.24
N LEU A 275 -23.79 7.49 12.06
CA LEU A 275 -24.90 8.33 11.66
C LEU A 275 -24.47 9.79 11.75
N TYR A 276 -24.84 10.60 10.76
CA TYR A 276 -24.51 12.01 10.76
C TYR A 276 -25.59 12.85 10.11
N GLY A 277 -25.62 14.12 10.47
CA GLY A 277 -26.56 15.07 9.90
C GLY A 277 -26.05 16.49 9.95
N GLN A 278 -26.58 17.29 9.05
CA GLN A 278 -26.33 18.71 9.00
C GLN A 278 -27.62 19.43 8.61
N ILE A 279 -27.87 20.57 9.20
CA ILE A 279 -28.91 21.52 8.82
C ILE A 279 -28.29 22.90 8.65
N GLY A 280 -28.69 23.59 7.61
CA GLY A 280 -28.25 24.93 7.32
C GLY A 280 -29.44 25.89 7.09
N PHE A 281 -29.29 27.08 7.61
CA PHE A 281 -30.21 28.18 7.43
C PHE A 281 -29.48 29.36 6.81
N ASP A 282 -30.14 30.02 5.89
CA ASP A 282 -29.70 31.24 5.27
C ASP A 282 -30.81 32.31 5.45
N PHE A 283 -30.48 33.41 6.10
CA PHE A 283 -31.38 34.52 6.28
C PHE A 283 -30.94 35.72 5.39
N ASN A 284 -31.74 36.03 4.38
CA ASN A 284 -31.52 37.14 3.41
C ASN A 284 -30.15 37.16 2.74
N ASN A 285 -29.48 36.02 2.59
CA ASN A 285 -28.07 35.95 2.14
C ASN A 285 -27.09 36.79 3.00
N PHE A 286 -27.50 37.12 4.22
CA PHE A 286 -26.74 37.92 5.17
C PHE A 286 -26.24 37.10 6.36
N LEU A 287 -27.07 36.21 6.91
CA LEU A 287 -26.73 35.39 8.06
C LEU A 287 -26.87 33.91 7.71
N PHE A 288 -25.76 33.16 7.84
CA PHE A 288 -25.72 31.74 7.60
C PHE A 288 -25.44 30.99 8.90
N LEU A 289 -26.29 30.03 9.23
CA LEU A 289 -26.14 29.19 10.41
C LEU A 289 -26.10 27.73 9.98
N ASN A 290 -25.06 26.99 10.39
CA ASN A 290 -24.92 25.57 10.11
C ASN A 290 -24.75 24.80 11.42
N PHE A 291 -25.53 23.75 11.58
CA PHE A 291 -25.43 22.81 12.68
C PHE A 291 -25.14 21.43 12.12
N SER A 292 -24.15 20.74 12.68
CA SER A 292 -23.81 19.39 12.28
C SER A 292 -23.52 18.51 13.48
N GLY A 293 -23.81 17.23 13.36
CA GLY A 293 -23.54 16.23 14.38
C GLY A 293 -23.23 14.89 13.75
N ARG A 294 -22.41 14.09 14.45
CA ARG A 294 -22.06 12.72 14.06
C ARG A 294 -21.94 11.85 15.30
N GLN A 295 -22.43 10.63 15.22
CA GLN A 295 -22.25 9.57 16.20
C GLN A 295 -21.68 8.33 15.51
N ASP A 296 -20.60 7.78 16.04
CA ASP A 296 -19.95 6.56 15.57
C ASP A 296 -20.00 5.46 16.63
N TRP A 297 -20.19 4.23 16.17
CA TRP A 297 -20.09 3.00 16.94
C TRP A 297 -18.99 2.15 16.31
N VAL A 298 -18.12 1.60 17.16
CA VAL A 298 -16.96 0.80 16.75
C VAL A 298 -17.04 -0.56 17.42
N SER A 299 -16.81 -1.62 16.67
CA SER A 299 -16.67 -3.00 17.16
C SER A 299 -15.46 -3.68 16.54
#